data_87562ba341df79dcd2359fa470d4a04f
#
_entry.id   87562ba341df79dcd2359fa470d4a04f
#
_cell.length_a   1.000
_cell.length_b   1.000
_cell.length_c   1.000
_cell.angle_alpha   90.00
_cell.angle_beta   90.00
_cell.angle_gamma   90.00
#
_symmetry.space_group_name_H-M   'P 1'
#
loop_
_entity.id
_entity.type
_entity.pdbx_description
1 polymer ?
#
loop_
_entity_poly.entity_id
_entity_poly.type
_entity_poly.pdbx_seq_one_letter_code
_entity_poly.pdbx_strand_id
1 'polypeptide(L)'
;RERLPSLEKIRYCSSGTEAVLNALRVARAFTGRPLIAKFEGAYHGIDDPALVSYVPPLTDELGPANQPNPVLSSKGLAPGTAESVLVLPYNDAEVAEALIRANGDQIAAIIIDPLSTAAGLALPDQAFIDTLRRVATELDIVLIFDEIVSFRAGPSGTQGVYGITPDLTCLAKVVAGGTPGGLFGGRADIMSLYDPTTGTPA
;
A
#
# COMPACT_ATOMS: atom_id res chain seq x y z
N ARG A 1 -15.39 -11.75 -7.12
CA ARG A 1 -16.24 -11.12 -6.09
C ARG A 1 -16.60 -12.07 -4.96
N GLU A 2 -16.88 -13.35 -5.21
CA GLU A 2 -17.19 -14.30 -4.13
C GLU A 2 -16.05 -14.44 -3.11
N ARG A 3 -14.79 -14.45 -3.58
CA ARG A 3 -13.60 -14.56 -2.73
C ARG A 3 -13.10 -13.24 -2.19
N LEU A 4 -13.19 -12.18 -2.96
CA LEU A 4 -12.70 -10.85 -2.63
C LEU A 4 -13.83 -9.81 -2.80
N PRO A 5 -14.68 -9.64 -1.79
CA PRO A 5 -15.78 -8.68 -1.83
C PRO A 5 -15.31 -7.23 -2.05
N SER A 6 -14.10 -6.89 -1.59
CA SER A 6 -13.46 -5.59 -1.78
C SER A 6 -13.27 -5.21 -3.24
N LEU A 7 -13.19 -6.18 -4.17
CA LEU A 7 -12.97 -5.93 -5.59
C LEU A 7 -14.31 -5.67 -6.33
N GLU A 8 -14.83 -4.46 -6.23
CA GLU A 8 -16.03 -4.05 -6.99
C GLU A 8 -15.71 -3.83 -8.48
N LYS A 9 -14.56 -3.20 -8.77
CA LYS A 9 -13.99 -3.07 -10.11
C LYS A 9 -12.54 -3.46 -10.11
N ILE A 10 -12.05 -4.00 -11.23
CA ILE A 10 -10.65 -4.43 -11.39
C ILE A 10 -10.08 -3.90 -12.70
N ARG A 11 -8.75 -3.78 -12.72
CA ARG A 11 -7.94 -3.53 -13.91
C ARG A 11 -6.79 -4.50 -13.96
N TYR A 12 -6.63 -5.18 -15.09
CA TYR A 12 -5.49 -6.07 -15.34
C TYR A 12 -4.25 -5.28 -15.72
N CYS A 13 -3.10 -5.80 -15.34
CA CYS A 13 -1.77 -5.29 -15.67
C CYS A 13 -0.77 -6.45 -15.81
N SER A 14 0.48 -6.14 -16.18
CA SER A 14 1.47 -7.15 -16.53
C SER A 14 2.35 -7.59 -15.36
N SER A 15 2.27 -6.91 -14.21
CA SER A 15 3.09 -7.23 -13.05
C SER A 15 2.50 -6.69 -11.75
N GLY A 16 3.04 -7.15 -10.62
CA GLY A 16 2.72 -6.60 -9.31
C GLY A 16 3.19 -5.15 -9.14
N THR A 17 4.36 -4.81 -9.69
CA THR A 17 4.84 -3.42 -9.70
C THR A 17 3.85 -2.49 -10.39
N GLU A 18 3.34 -2.89 -11.55
CA GLU A 18 2.36 -2.11 -12.30
C GLU A 18 1.04 -2.00 -11.54
N ALA A 19 0.62 -3.07 -10.84
CA ALA A 19 -0.57 -3.05 -9.99
C ALA A 19 -0.45 -2.01 -8.87
N VAL A 20 0.68 -2.01 -8.15
CA VAL A 20 0.95 -1.05 -7.07
C VAL A 20 1.08 0.37 -7.60
N LEU A 21 1.89 0.59 -8.66
CA LEU A 21 2.04 1.91 -9.29
C LEU A 21 0.69 2.55 -9.61
N ASN A 22 -0.20 1.78 -10.24
CA ASN A 22 -1.53 2.26 -10.60
C ASN A 22 -2.43 2.49 -9.38
N ALA A 23 -2.34 1.62 -8.35
CA ALA A 23 -3.10 1.80 -7.12
C ALA A 23 -2.68 3.08 -6.37
N LEU A 24 -1.37 3.35 -6.26
CA LEU A 24 -0.86 4.59 -5.65
C LEU A 24 -1.27 5.84 -6.46
N ARG A 25 -1.20 5.75 -7.80
CA ARG A 25 -1.60 6.84 -8.68
C ARG A 25 -3.08 7.17 -8.54
N VAL A 26 -3.95 6.16 -8.57
CA VAL A 26 -5.40 6.40 -8.44
C VAL A 26 -5.77 6.91 -7.05
N ALA A 27 -5.10 6.46 -6.01
CA ALA A 27 -5.32 6.97 -4.65
C ALA A 27 -4.97 8.47 -4.56
N ARG A 28 -3.85 8.91 -5.15
CA ARG A 28 -3.50 10.33 -5.25
C ARG A 28 -4.53 11.12 -6.07
N ALA A 29 -4.97 10.58 -7.19
CA ALA A 29 -5.98 11.23 -8.02
C ALA A 29 -7.34 11.36 -7.30
N PHE A 30 -7.74 10.34 -6.55
CA PHE A 30 -8.99 10.30 -5.81
C PHE A 30 -9.02 11.28 -4.63
N THR A 31 -7.93 11.34 -3.86
CA THR A 31 -7.84 12.18 -2.66
C THR A 31 -7.34 13.60 -2.93
N GLY A 32 -6.63 13.81 -4.03
CA GLY A 32 -5.91 15.07 -4.31
C GLY A 32 -4.67 15.28 -3.43
N ARG A 33 -4.23 14.27 -2.68
CA ARG A 33 -3.14 14.34 -1.71
C ARG A 33 -1.86 13.72 -2.26
N PRO A 34 -0.65 14.21 -1.90
CA PRO A 34 0.61 13.75 -2.49
C PRO A 34 1.26 12.56 -1.78
N LEU A 35 1.14 12.45 -0.44
CA LEU A 35 1.91 11.49 0.35
C LEU A 35 1.37 10.06 0.26
N ILE A 36 2.30 9.11 0.24
CA ILE A 36 2.03 7.69 0.45
C ILE A 36 2.65 7.27 1.77
N ALA A 37 1.83 6.74 2.67
CA ALA A 37 2.32 6.11 3.88
C ALA A 37 2.59 4.62 3.61
N LYS A 38 3.80 4.16 3.94
CA LYS A 38 4.22 2.75 3.83
C LYS A 38 5.05 2.36 5.05
N PHE A 39 5.31 1.07 5.21
CA PHE A 39 6.01 0.54 6.38
C PHE A 39 7.48 0.28 6.10
N GLU A 40 8.32 0.53 7.12
CA GLU A 40 9.75 0.21 7.11
C GLU A 40 9.98 -1.24 6.69
N GLY A 41 10.91 -1.49 5.76
CA GLY A 41 11.26 -2.80 5.26
C GLY A 41 10.25 -3.44 4.28
N ALA A 42 9.09 -2.82 4.02
CA ALA A 42 8.07 -3.38 3.17
C ALA A 42 8.40 -3.17 1.68
N TYR A 43 8.29 -4.24 0.88
CA TYR A 43 8.50 -4.23 -0.56
C TYR A 43 7.17 -4.17 -1.33
N HIS A 44 7.05 -3.20 -2.22
CA HIS A 44 5.85 -2.99 -3.04
C HIS A 44 6.14 -2.83 -4.54
N GLY A 45 7.20 -3.44 -5.03
CA GLY A 45 7.64 -3.31 -6.42
C GLY A 45 8.75 -2.27 -6.60
N ILE A 46 8.99 -1.87 -7.85
CA ILE A 46 10.13 -1.02 -8.24
C ILE A 46 9.72 0.39 -8.70
N ASP A 47 8.49 0.80 -8.43
CA ASP A 47 8.10 2.21 -8.57
C ASP A 47 8.84 3.07 -7.53
N ASP A 48 9.21 4.29 -7.89
CA ASP A 48 10.05 5.14 -7.06
C ASP A 48 9.58 5.24 -5.59
N PRO A 49 8.31 5.58 -5.27
CA PRO A 49 7.83 5.63 -3.89
C PRO A 49 7.88 4.26 -3.18
N ALA A 50 7.73 3.17 -3.91
CA ALA A 50 7.78 1.81 -3.36
C ALA A 50 9.19 1.40 -2.91
N LEU A 51 10.23 2.01 -3.50
CA LEU A 51 11.64 1.77 -3.18
C LEU A 51 12.18 2.65 -2.04
N VAL A 52 11.36 3.50 -1.43
CA VAL A 52 11.74 4.20 -0.20
C VAL A 52 11.66 3.22 0.97
N SER A 53 12.72 3.17 1.78
CA SER A 53 12.81 2.33 2.99
C SER A 53 12.43 0.85 2.78
N TYR A 54 12.76 0.30 1.62
CA TYR A 54 12.56 -1.12 1.32
C TYR A 54 13.68 -1.98 1.91
N VAL A 55 14.92 -1.64 1.65
CA VAL A 55 16.11 -2.22 2.28
C VAL A 55 16.96 -1.05 2.75
N PRO A 56 16.60 -0.42 3.86
CA PRO A 56 17.39 0.69 4.35
C PRO A 56 18.76 0.18 4.82
N PRO A 57 19.83 0.95 4.62
CA PRO A 57 21.11 0.62 5.23
C PRO A 57 20.95 0.60 6.75
N LEU A 58 21.61 -0.34 7.43
CA LEU A 58 21.67 -0.37 8.90
C LEU A 58 22.60 0.77 9.37
N THR A 59 22.12 1.99 9.31
CA THR A 59 22.88 3.20 9.58
C THR A 59 22.05 4.19 10.39
N ASP A 60 22.71 5.22 10.88
CA ASP A 60 22.07 6.37 11.56
C ASP A 60 21.07 7.13 10.66
N GLU A 61 21.03 6.81 9.36
CA GLU A 61 20.08 7.41 8.40
C GLU A 61 18.64 6.99 8.62
N LEU A 62 18.39 5.85 9.28
CA LEU A 62 17.05 5.32 9.54
C LEU A 62 16.20 6.24 10.44
N GLY A 63 16.84 7.10 11.22
CA GLY A 63 16.16 7.92 12.20
C GLY A 63 15.70 7.12 13.44
N PRO A 64 14.96 7.75 14.34
CA PRO A 64 14.45 7.09 15.53
C PRO A 64 13.30 6.11 15.17
N ALA A 65 13.18 5.02 15.95
CA ALA A 65 12.17 3.99 15.70
C ALA A 65 10.73 4.51 15.69
N ASN A 66 10.45 5.57 16.44
CA ASN A 66 9.12 6.21 16.48
C ASN A 66 8.91 7.28 15.41
N GLN A 67 9.89 7.54 14.57
CA GLN A 67 9.80 8.46 13.44
C GLN A 67 10.84 8.07 12.38
N PRO A 68 10.66 6.95 11.66
CA PRO A 68 11.60 6.50 10.65
C PRO A 68 11.81 7.55 9.56
N ASN A 69 13.05 7.73 9.14
CA ASN A 69 13.36 8.60 8.00
C ASN A 69 13.05 7.87 6.69
N PRO A 70 12.55 8.57 5.65
CA PRO A 70 12.44 8.00 4.32
C PRO A 70 13.84 7.89 3.69
N VAL A 71 14.35 6.65 3.58
CA VAL A 71 15.68 6.36 3.02
C VAL A 71 15.54 5.77 1.63
N LEU A 72 16.25 6.31 0.65
CA LEU A 72 16.24 5.81 -0.73
C LEU A 72 17.01 4.47 -0.79
N SER A 73 16.31 3.37 -1.09
CA SER A 73 16.91 2.03 -1.15
C SER A 73 17.58 1.72 -2.50
N SER A 74 17.55 2.64 -3.45
CA SER A 74 18.14 2.46 -4.78
C SER A 74 18.73 3.77 -5.31
N LYS A 75 19.78 3.62 -6.12
CA LYS A 75 20.31 4.75 -6.90
C LYS A 75 19.42 5.00 -8.12
N GLY A 76 19.30 6.27 -8.53
CA GLY A 76 18.54 6.65 -9.74
C GLY A 76 17.06 6.90 -9.52
N LEU A 77 16.59 6.96 -8.28
CA LEU A 77 15.24 7.44 -7.98
C LEU A 77 15.15 8.95 -8.28
N ALA A 78 13.96 9.39 -8.66
CA ALA A 78 13.74 10.79 -8.99
C ALA A 78 13.97 11.71 -7.77
N PRO A 79 14.51 12.93 -7.98
CA PRO A 79 14.55 13.94 -6.91
C PRO A 79 13.15 14.17 -6.33
N GLY A 80 13.04 14.32 -5.01
CA GLY A 80 11.76 14.51 -4.34
C GLY A 80 11.00 13.21 -4.03
N THR A 81 11.54 12.04 -4.36
CA THR A 81 10.87 10.77 -4.07
C THR A 81 10.72 10.54 -2.57
N ALA A 82 11.78 10.79 -1.78
CA ALA A 82 11.72 10.60 -0.33
C ALA A 82 10.65 11.47 0.33
N GLU A 83 10.50 12.71 -0.11
CA GLU A 83 9.53 13.69 0.40
C GLU A 83 8.08 13.30 0.06
N SER A 84 7.88 12.40 -0.89
CA SER A 84 6.56 11.88 -1.28
C SER A 84 6.09 10.68 -0.46
N VAL A 85 6.90 10.22 0.51
CA VAL A 85 6.65 9.00 1.30
C VAL A 85 6.76 9.30 2.79
N LEU A 86 5.75 8.89 3.54
CA LEU A 86 5.79 8.79 5.00
C LEU A 86 6.12 7.34 5.39
N VAL A 87 7.24 7.14 6.06
CA VAL A 87 7.62 5.81 6.55
C VAL A 87 7.05 5.60 7.95
N LEU A 88 6.40 4.47 8.15
CA LEU A 88 5.76 4.08 9.41
C LEU A 88 6.47 2.87 10.01
N PRO A 89 6.57 2.76 11.35
CA PRO A 89 7.02 1.54 11.99
C PRO A 89 5.98 0.43 11.78
N TYR A 90 6.46 -0.78 11.49
CA TYR A 90 5.59 -1.94 11.32
C TYR A 90 5.19 -2.51 12.67
N ASN A 91 3.91 -2.83 12.84
CA ASN A 91 3.33 -3.46 14.03
C ASN A 91 3.42 -2.62 15.33
N ASP A 92 3.58 -1.30 15.19
CA ASP A 92 3.47 -0.33 16.30
C ASP A 92 2.23 0.56 16.04
N ALA A 93 1.10 0.14 16.58
CA ALA A 93 -0.19 0.79 16.32
C ALA A 93 -0.24 2.24 16.85
N GLU A 94 0.35 2.48 18.03
CA GLU A 94 0.31 3.79 18.69
C GLU A 94 1.14 4.82 17.90
N VAL A 95 2.36 4.46 17.55
CA VAL A 95 3.26 5.34 16.80
C VAL A 95 2.76 5.54 15.38
N ALA A 96 2.31 4.47 14.70
CA ALA A 96 1.76 4.58 13.36
C ALA A 96 0.53 5.50 13.32
N GLU A 97 -0.42 5.34 14.25
CA GLU A 97 -1.58 6.23 14.36
C GLU A 97 -1.18 7.69 14.60
N ALA A 98 -0.23 7.95 15.51
CA ALA A 98 0.23 9.31 15.79
C ALA A 98 0.82 9.98 14.55
N LEU A 99 1.67 9.28 13.80
CA LEU A 99 2.28 9.77 12.57
C LEU A 99 1.25 9.99 11.46
N ILE A 100 0.30 9.07 11.30
CA ILE A 100 -0.77 9.20 10.31
C ILE A 100 -1.64 10.42 10.64
N ARG A 101 -2.03 10.60 11.90
CA ARG A 101 -2.84 11.76 12.30
C ARG A 101 -2.12 13.10 12.13
N ALA A 102 -0.83 13.13 12.39
CA ALA A 102 -0.02 14.34 12.22
C ALA A 102 0.11 14.79 10.75
N ASN A 103 -0.09 13.87 9.78
CA ASN A 103 0.05 14.11 8.35
C ASN A 103 -1.22 13.80 7.54
N GLY A 104 -2.36 13.60 8.19
CA GLY A 104 -3.57 13.02 7.60
C GLY A 104 -4.14 13.80 6.42
N ASP A 105 -3.99 15.12 6.41
CA ASP A 105 -4.40 16.01 5.31
C ASP A 105 -3.53 15.88 4.04
N GLN A 106 -2.34 15.31 4.16
CA GLN A 106 -1.38 15.09 3.07
C GLN A 106 -1.39 13.65 2.54
N ILE A 107 -1.83 12.67 3.34
CA ILE A 107 -1.73 11.26 3.00
C ILE A 107 -2.86 10.87 2.04
N ALA A 108 -2.48 10.43 0.83
CA ALA A 108 -3.38 9.86 -0.16
C ALA A 108 -3.76 8.41 0.17
N ALA A 109 -2.76 7.62 0.53
CA ALA A 109 -2.95 6.20 0.82
C ALA A 109 -1.99 5.70 1.89
N ILE A 110 -2.46 4.67 2.61
CA ILE A 110 -1.63 3.77 3.41
C ILE A 110 -1.54 2.45 2.63
N ILE A 111 -0.33 2.02 2.28
CA ILE A 111 -0.10 0.71 1.65
C ILE A 111 0.57 -0.25 2.62
N ILE A 112 0.03 -1.44 2.74
CA ILE A 112 0.57 -2.50 3.60
C ILE A 112 0.58 -3.85 2.87
N ASP A 113 1.67 -4.61 3.01
CA ASP A 113 1.72 -6.07 2.79
C ASP A 113 1.38 -6.74 4.14
N PRO A 114 0.17 -7.33 4.30
CA PRO A 114 -0.25 -7.93 5.56
C PRO A 114 0.51 -9.21 5.95
N LEU A 115 1.43 -9.64 5.12
CA LEU A 115 2.42 -10.67 5.39
C LEU A 115 3.76 -10.16 4.86
N SER A 116 4.42 -9.29 5.61
CA SER A 116 5.62 -8.60 5.14
C SER A 116 6.76 -9.57 4.88
N THR A 117 6.80 -10.11 3.66
CA THR A 117 7.78 -11.12 3.25
C THR A 117 9.18 -10.56 3.18
N ALA A 118 9.35 -9.32 2.77
CA ALA A 118 10.63 -8.64 2.70
C ALA A 118 11.22 -8.35 4.10
N ALA A 119 10.36 -8.11 5.09
CA ALA A 119 10.73 -7.88 6.48
C ALA A 119 10.77 -9.17 7.32
N GLY A 120 11.04 -10.33 6.70
CA GLY A 120 11.22 -11.59 7.42
C GLY A 120 9.92 -12.33 7.75
N LEU A 121 8.87 -12.22 6.93
CA LEU A 121 7.55 -12.83 7.13
C LEU A 121 6.85 -12.33 8.40
N ALA A 122 7.05 -11.05 8.72
CA ALA A 122 6.38 -10.44 9.86
C ALA A 122 4.86 -10.41 9.66
N LEU A 123 4.13 -10.93 10.63
CA LEU A 123 2.67 -10.85 10.69
C LEU A 123 2.28 -9.66 11.57
N PRO A 124 1.35 -8.82 11.11
CA PRO A 124 0.84 -7.75 11.95
C PRO A 124 -0.15 -8.30 12.98
N ASP A 125 -0.19 -7.66 14.14
CA ASP A 125 -1.22 -7.94 15.14
C ASP A 125 -2.58 -7.45 14.63
N GLN A 126 -3.68 -8.12 15.07
CA GLN A 126 -5.03 -7.72 14.70
C GLN A 126 -5.30 -6.24 15.08
N ALA A 127 -4.90 -5.84 16.30
CA ALA A 127 -5.09 -4.46 16.76
C ALA A 127 -4.38 -3.41 15.89
N PHE A 128 -3.22 -3.76 15.32
CA PHE A 128 -2.51 -2.90 14.38
C PHE A 128 -3.29 -2.70 13.09
N ILE A 129 -3.77 -3.78 12.48
CA ILE A 129 -4.56 -3.72 11.25
C ILE A 129 -5.89 -2.99 11.48
N ASP A 130 -6.58 -3.26 12.59
CA ASP A 130 -7.81 -2.57 12.97
C ASP A 130 -7.59 -1.06 13.11
N THR A 131 -6.46 -0.67 13.71
CA THR A 131 -6.08 0.74 13.85
C THR A 131 -5.88 1.39 12.48
N LEU A 132 -5.15 0.75 11.56
CA LEU A 132 -4.95 1.28 10.22
C LEU A 132 -6.27 1.48 9.48
N ARG A 133 -7.19 0.49 9.55
CA ARG A 133 -8.50 0.62 8.89
C ARG A 133 -9.32 1.75 9.51
N ARG A 134 -9.36 1.82 10.83
CA ARG A 134 -10.10 2.86 11.55
C ARG A 134 -9.60 4.25 11.19
N VAL A 135 -8.31 4.49 11.34
CA VAL A 135 -7.70 5.81 11.10
C VAL A 135 -7.81 6.22 9.63
N ALA A 136 -7.60 5.27 8.70
CA ALA A 136 -7.79 5.54 7.28
C ALA A 136 -9.23 5.96 6.96
N THR A 137 -10.23 5.33 7.61
CA THR A 137 -11.63 5.72 7.45
C THR A 137 -11.94 7.10 8.04
N GLU A 138 -11.44 7.39 9.24
CA GLU A 138 -11.67 8.67 9.93
C GLU A 138 -11.06 9.88 9.19
N LEU A 139 -9.97 9.65 8.45
CA LEU A 139 -9.22 10.71 7.77
C LEU A 139 -9.40 10.71 6.24
N ASP A 140 -10.32 9.90 5.70
CA ASP A 140 -10.54 9.74 4.25
C ASP A 140 -9.26 9.39 3.49
N ILE A 141 -8.44 8.49 4.06
CA ILE A 141 -7.22 7.96 3.45
C ILE A 141 -7.55 6.61 2.80
N VAL A 142 -7.04 6.37 1.60
CA VAL A 142 -7.22 5.10 0.88
C VAL A 142 -6.34 4.01 1.53
N LEU A 143 -6.95 2.95 2.05
CA LEU A 143 -6.21 1.79 2.56
C LEU A 143 -6.00 0.78 1.43
N ILE A 144 -4.74 0.49 1.12
CA ILE A 144 -4.32 -0.45 0.07
C ILE A 144 -3.71 -1.69 0.70
N PHE A 145 -4.29 -2.87 0.43
CA PHE A 145 -3.65 -4.14 0.74
C PHE A 145 -2.85 -4.62 -0.47
N ASP A 146 -1.54 -4.71 -0.31
CA ASP A 146 -0.67 -5.39 -1.26
C ASP A 146 -0.67 -6.89 -0.94
N GLU A 147 -1.56 -7.60 -1.60
CA GLU A 147 -1.71 -9.05 -1.46
C GLU A 147 -1.01 -9.84 -2.58
N ILE A 148 0.01 -9.27 -3.20
CA ILE A 148 0.77 -9.93 -4.27
C ILE A 148 1.39 -11.25 -3.79
N VAL A 149 1.81 -11.32 -2.52
CA VAL A 149 2.31 -12.54 -1.89
C VAL A 149 1.28 -13.14 -0.96
N SER A 150 0.68 -12.33 -0.13
CA SER A 150 -0.16 -12.73 1.01
C SER A 150 -1.55 -13.26 0.61
N PHE A 151 -2.00 -13.07 -0.63
CA PHE A 151 -3.29 -13.61 -1.12
C PHE A 151 -3.46 -15.12 -0.86
N ARG A 152 -2.36 -15.87 -0.78
CA ARG A 152 -2.37 -17.31 -0.51
C ARG A 152 -2.66 -17.68 0.95
N ALA A 153 -2.68 -16.73 1.86
CA ALA A 153 -2.88 -16.98 3.29
C ALA A 153 -4.28 -17.51 3.63
N GLY A 154 -5.26 -17.28 2.75
CA GLY A 154 -6.61 -17.78 2.95
C GLY A 154 -7.47 -17.73 1.68
N PRO A 155 -8.69 -18.29 1.73
CA PRO A 155 -9.62 -18.27 0.60
C PRO A 155 -9.94 -16.86 0.09
N SER A 156 -9.94 -15.89 0.98
CA SER A 156 -10.19 -14.46 0.69
C SER A 156 -8.97 -13.59 0.95
N GLY A 157 -7.77 -14.17 0.81
CA GLY A 157 -6.53 -13.44 1.09
C GLY A 157 -6.35 -13.11 2.57
N THR A 158 -5.40 -12.24 2.87
CA THR A 158 -5.20 -11.74 4.24
C THR A 158 -6.32 -10.81 4.68
N GLN A 159 -6.99 -10.12 3.78
CA GLN A 159 -8.19 -9.34 4.12
C GLN A 159 -9.28 -10.22 4.76
N GLY A 160 -9.43 -11.46 4.31
CA GLY A 160 -10.33 -12.43 4.93
C GLY A 160 -9.81 -12.96 6.27
N VAL A 161 -8.50 -13.12 6.42
CA VAL A 161 -7.86 -13.55 7.69
C VAL A 161 -8.08 -12.50 8.78
N TYR A 162 -7.87 -11.23 8.47
CA TYR A 162 -8.02 -10.12 9.42
C TYR A 162 -9.44 -9.56 9.50
N GLY A 163 -10.36 -9.99 8.65
CA GLY A 163 -11.73 -9.46 8.61
C GLY A 163 -11.79 -7.98 8.18
N ILE A 164 -10.80 -7.52 7.42
CA ILE A 164 -10.69 -6.12 6.96
C ILE A 164 -11.04 -6.02 5.48
N THR A 165 -11.82 -5.02 5.12
CA THR A 165 -12.07 -4.67 3.71
C THR A 165 -11.20 -3.45 3.36
N PRO A 166 -10.13 -3.62 2.59
CA PRO A 166 -9.34 -2.49 2.09
C PRO A 166 -10.12 -1.73 1.00
N ASP A 167 -9.73 -0.49 0.75
CA ASP A 167 -10.30 0.31 -0.33
C ASP A 167 -9.78 -0.12 -1.71
N LEU A 168 -8.50 -0.53 -1.76
CA LEU A 168 -7.85 -1.11 -2.95
C LEU A 168 -7.05 -2.36 -2.56
N THR A 169 -6.95 -3.29 -3.51
CA THR A 169 -6.14 -4.52 -3.37
C THR A 169 -5.27 -4.71 -4.62
N CYS A 170 -3.99 -5.01 -4.43
CA CYS A 170 -3.05 -5.37 -5.49
C CYS A 170 -2.78 -6.87 -5.47
N LEU A 171 -2.83 -7.52 -6.64
CA LEU A 171 -2.64 -8.95 -6.81
C LEU A 171 -1.71 -9.24 -7.99
N ALA A 172 -0.87 -10.27 -7.87
CA ALA A 172 -0.02 -10.80 -8.94
C ALA A 172 0.44 -12.22 -8.58
N LYS A 173 1.62 -12.61 -9.03
CA LYS A 173 2.25 -13.91 -8.72
C LYS A 173 1.28 -15.09 -8.90
N VAL A 174 0.75 -15.64 -7.81
CA VAL A 174 -0.13 -16.81 -7.85
C VAL A 174 -1.39 -16.60 -8.70
N VAL A 175 -1.91 -15.38 -8.73
CA VAL A 175 -3.11 -15.03 -9.51
C VAL A 175 -2.82 -15.07 -11.02
N ALA A 176 -1.58 -14.79 -11.43
CA ALA A 176 -1.15 -14.86 -12.82
C ALA A 176 -0.82 -16.28 -13.30
N GLY A 177 -0.85 -17.29 -12.42
CA GLY A 177 -0.69 -18.70 -12.82
C GLY A 177 0.67 -19.06 -13.44
N GLY A 178 1.72 -18.32 -13.11
CA GLY A 178 3.08 -18.53 -13.64
C GLY A 178 3.40 -17.75 -14.91
N THR A 179 2.48 -16.92 -15.39
CA THR A 179 2.68 -16.00 -16.51
C THR A 179 2.93 -14.57 -16.03
N PRO A 180 3.47 -13.67 -16.87
CA PRO A 180 3.46 -12.24 -16.58
C PRO A 180 2.03 -11.76 -16.38
N GLY A 181 1.72 -11.19 -15.21
CA GLY A 181 0.40 -10.68 -14.94
C GLY A 181 0.21 -10.16 -13.52
N GLY A 182 -0.75 -9.28 -13.39
CA GLY A 182 -1.21 -8.71 -12.15
C GLY A 182 -2.56 -8.05 -12.33
N LEU A 183 -3.11 -7.57 -11.26
CA LEU A 183 -4.29 -6.73 -11.28
C LEU A 183 -4.33 -5.88 -10.00
N PHE A 184 -5.02 -4.78 -10.08
CA PHE A 184 -5.47 -4.05 -8.90
C PHE A 184 -6.95 -3.72 -9.06
N GLY A 185 -7.56 -3.43 -7.96
CA GLY A 185 -8.97 -3.08 -7.94
C GLY A 185 -9.44 -2.75 -6.55
N GLY A 186 -10.70 -2.42 -6.42
CA GLY A 186 -11.32 -2.07 -5.16
C GLY A 186 -12.65 -1.36 -5.34
N ARG A 187 -12.89 -0.38 -4.51
CA ARG A 187 -14.11 0.44 -4.49
C ARG A 187 -14.41 1.03 -5.87
N ALA A 188 -15.67 0.94 -6.25
CA ALA A 188 -16.12 1.37 -7.58
C ALA A 188 -15.94 2.88 -7.83
N ASP A 189 -16.10 3.72 -6.81
CA ASP A 189 -15.91 5.17 -6.90
C ASP A 189 -14.45 5.53 -7.20
N ILE A 190 -13.48 4.90 -6.51
CA ILE A 190 -12.05 5.09 -6.77
C ILE A 190 -11.69 4.59 -8.17
N MET A 191 -12.11 3.36 -8.50
CA MET A 191 -11.78 2.73 -9.78
C MET A 191 -12.45 3.38 -10.98
N SER A 192 -13.53 4.15 -10.79
CA SER A 192 -14.17 4.89 -11.88
C SER A 192 -13.31 6.01 -12.47
N LEU A 193 -12.27 6.46 -11.75
CA LEU A 193 -11.27 7.40 -12.28
C LEU A 193 -10.45 6.83 -13.45
N TYR A 194 -10.49 5.52 -13.67
CA TYR A 194 -9.92 4.88 -14.87
C TYR A 194 -10.89 4.74 -16.02
N ASP A 195 -12.14 5.18 -15.87
CA ASP A 195 -13.11 5.16 -16.94
C ASP A 195 -12.87 6.34 -17.88
N PRO A 196 -12.46 6.10 -19.15
CA PRO A 196 -12.11 7.18 -20.07
C PRO A 196 -13.33 8.00 -20.50
N THR A 197 -14.54 7.55 -20.19
CA THR A 197 -15.78 8.27 -20.52
C THR A 197 -16.13 9.34 -19.49
N THR A 198 -15.48 9.34 -18.31
CA THR A 198 -15.79 10.25 -17.19
C THR A 198 -14.91 11.50 -17.12
N GLY A 199 -13.95 11.67 -18.01
CA GLY A 199 -13.02 12.81 -18.05
C GLY A 199 -11.56 12.41 -18.24
N THR A 200 -10.63 13.13 -17.61
CA THR A 200 -9.19 12.79 -17.64
C THR A 200 -8.95 11.60 -16.72
N PRO A 201 -8.55 10.43 -17.25
CA PRO A 201 -8.29 9.26 -16.43
C PRO A 201 -7.07 9.45 -15.52
N ALA A 202 -7.08 8.75 -14.38
CA ALA A 202 -5.95 8.71 -13.42
C ALA A 202 -4.70 8.06 -13.99
#